data_8cdd6b574d4450ea316d40d9ed739347
#
_entry.id   8cdd6b574d4450ea316d40d9ed739347
#
_cell.length_a   1.000
_cell.length_b   1.000
_cell.length_c   1.000
_cell.angle_alpha   90.00
_cell.angle_beta   90.00
_cell.angle_gamma   90.00
#
_symmetry.space_group_name_H-M   'P 1'
#
loop_
_entity.id
_entity.type
_entity.pdbx_description
1 polymer ?
#
loop_
_entity_poly.entity_id
_entity_poly.type
_entity_poly.pdbx_seq_one_letter_code
_entity_poly.pdbx_strand_id
1 'polypeptide(L)'
;MRRARPLAEAAGIVEAPAARVWDALADELLPDGRRSGRFRVEDAPGHTSTVEVTDRTIAFQGGWWYRGEWSVEPHPDGARIVHRVFNVARATGWAVPLANRMFAGFADDTRTAFMERLADVGRRLNRPTRPT
;
A
#
# COMPACT_ATOMS: atom_id res chain seq x y z
N MET A 1 -13.73 -18.12 2.24
CA MET A 1 -13.40 -17.38 1.01
C MET A 1 -11.89 -17.19 0.92
N ARG A 2 -11.29 -17.61 -0.16
CA ARG A 2 -9.85 -17.46 -0.35
C ARG A 2 -9.51 -16.00 -0.66
N ARG A 3 -8.56 -15.46 0.07
CA ARG A 3 -7.96 -14.20 -0.33
C ARG A 3 -7.07 -14.42 -1.54
N ALA A 4 -7.12 -13.47 -2.48
CA ALA A 4 -6.20 -13.48 -3.61
C ALA A 4 -4.76 -13.38 -3.09
N ARG A 5 -3.83 -14.04 -3.76
CA ARG A 5 -2.42 -13.90 -3.45
C ARG A 5 -1.93 -12.54 -3.96
N PRO A 6 -1.15 -11.79 -3.17
CA PRO A 6 -0.60 -10.54 -3.67
C PRO A 6 0.43 -10.80 -4.78
N LEU A 7 0.44 -9.91 -5.77
CA LEU A 7 1.48 -9.87 -6.78
C LEU A 7 2.81 -9.40 -6.21
N ALA A 8 2.73 -8.53 -5.22
CA ALA A 8 3.88 -7.97 -4.54
C ALA A 8 3.52 -7.71 -3.08
N GLU A 9 4.47 -7.90 -2.20
CA GLU A 9 4.32 -7.60 -0.79
C GLU A 9 5.62 -7.05 -0.25
N ALA A 10 5.52 -6.00 0.54
CA ALA A 10 6.66 -5.43 1.25
C ALA A 10 6.21 -5.06 2.65
N ALA A 11 7.13 -5.12 3.60
CA ALA A 11 6.83 -4.78 4.97
C ALA A 11 8.07 -4.19 5.66
N GLY A 12 7.81 -3.40 6.70
CA GLY A 12 8.86 -2.80 7.48
C GLY A 12 8.39 -2.37 8.85
N ILE A 13 9.34 -2.18 9.75
CA ILE A 13 9.11 -1.75 11.12
C ILE A 13 9.46 -0.27 11.25
N VAL A 14 8.61 0.46 11.94
CA VAL A 14 8.89 1.82 12.42
C VAL A 14 8.90 1.76 13.94
N GLU A 15 9.94 2.25 14.58
CA GLU A 15 10.08 2.19 16.03
C GLU A 15 9.30 3.33 16.68
N ALA A 16 7.99 3.29 16.50
CA ALA A 16 7.04 4.25 17.06
C ALA A 16 5.70 3.55 17.30
N PRO A 17 4.86 4.07 18.18
CA PRO A 17 3.54 3.47 18.42
C PRO A 17 2.68 3.42 17.14
N ALA A 18 1.90 2.35 17.00
CA ALA A 18 1.10 2.12 15.80
C ALA A 18 0.18 3.31 15.45
N ALA A 19 -0.41 3.98 16.43
CA ALA A 19 -1.27 5.13 16.17
C ALA A 19 -0.50 6.28 15.51
N ARG A 20 0.73 6.52 15.94
CA ARG A 20 1.57 7.58 15.35
C ARG A 20 2.05 7.21 13.95
N VAL A 21 2.39 5.93 13.76
CA VAL A 21 2.78 5.43 12.44
C VAL A 21 1.62 5.51 11.47
N TRP A 22 0.41 5.15 11.93
CA TRP A 22 -0.80 5.30 11.13
C TRP A 22 -1.01 6.75 10.68
N ASP A 23 -0.94 7.70 11.61
CA ASP A 23 -1.14 9.11 11.28
C ASP A 23 -0.11 9.60 10.26
N ALA A 24 1.16 9.24 10.44
CA ALA A 24 2.20 9.65 9.51
C ALA A 24 2.02 9.04 8.13
N LEU A 25 1.70 7.75 8.06
CA LEU A 25 1.44 7.07 6.79
C LEU A 25 0.23 7.67 6.09
N ALA A 26 -0.85 7.89 6.82
CA ALA A 26 -2.06 8.47 6.27
C ALA A 26 -1.82 9.90 5.75
N ASP A 27 -1.03 10.70 6.47
CA ASP A 27 -0.64 12.03 5.99
C ASP A 27 0.13 11.97 4.67
N GLU A 28 0.96 10.93 4.49
CA GLU A 28 1.70 10.74 3.24
C GLU A 28 0.81 10.28 2.08
N LEU A 29 -0.19 9.44 2.36
CA LEU A 29 -0.97 8.77 1.33
C LEU A 29 -2.32 9.43 1.02
N LEU A 30 -2.91 10.11 1.98
CA LEU A 30 -4.29 10.60 1.86
C LEU A 30 -4.33 12.12 1.74
N PRO A 31 -5.13 12.67 0.81
CA PRO A 31 -5.30 14.11 0.70
C PRO A 31 -6.21 14.64 1.81
N ASP A 32 -6.06 15.94 2.11
CA ASP A 32 -7.00 16.72 2.93
C ASP A 32 -7.30 16.14 4.31
N GLY A 33 -6.39 15.34 4.87
CA GLY A 33 -6.55 14.79 6.21
C GLY A 33 -7.63 13.73 6.36
N ARG A 34 -8.13 13.17 5.28
CA ARG A 34 -9.15 12.12 5.35
C ARG A 34 -8.60 10.87 6.02
N ARG A 35 -9.39 10.30 6.93
CA ARG A 35 -8.97 9.16 7.75
C ARG A 35 -9.97 8.02 7.76
N SER A 36 -11.07 8.12 7.02
CA SER A 36 -12.09 7.09 6.99
C SER A 36 -12.96 7.22 5.75
N GLY A 37 -13.66 6.13 5.43
CA GLY A 37 -14.66 6.13 4.39
C GLY A 37 -14.13 5.71 3.04
N ARG A 38 -14.93 5.96 2.04
CA ARG A 38 -14.65 5.63 0.64
C ARG A 38 -14.80 6.88 -0.20
N PHE A 39 -13.81 7.18 -1.03
CA PHE A 39 -13.82 8.36 -1.88
C PHE A 39 -12.93 8.14 -3.09
N ARG A 40 -12.99 9.06 -4.04
CA ARG A 40 -12.16 9.02 -5.24
C ARG A 40 -11.08 10.08 -5.19
N VAL A 41 -9.91 9.75 -5.71
CA VAL A 41 -8.81 10.71 -5.89
C VAL A 41 -8.34 10.66 -7.34
N GLU A 42 -7.94 11.82 -7.86
CA GLU A 42 -7.26 11.88 -9.15
C GLU A 42 -5.76 11.82 -8.88
N ASP A 43 -5.18 10.64 -9.11
CA ASP A 43 -3.76 10.37 -8.81
C ASP A 43 -2.84 10.71 -9.98
N ALA A 44 -3.40 10.95 -11.16
CA ALA A 44 -2.70 11.47 -12.33
C ALA A 44 -3.73 12.10 -13.25
N PRO A 45 -3.34 13.02 -14.15
CA PRO A 45 -4.29 13.63 -15.08
C PRO A 45 -5.11 12.58 -15.83
N GLY A 46 -6.43 12.63 -15.68
CA GLY A 46 -7.35 11.70 -16.31
C GLY A 46 -7.38 10.29 -15.67
N HIS A 47 -6.68 10.08 -14.55
CA HIS A 47 -6.64 8.79 -13.87
C HIS A 47 -7.20 8.93 -12.45
N THR A 48 -8.29 8.21 -12.19
CA THR A 48 -8.98 8.26 -10.89
C THR A 48 -8.89 6.90 -10.20
N SER A 49 -8.57 6.92 -8.92
CA SER A 49 -8.58 5.74 -8.06
C SER A 49 -9.64 5.86 -6.98
N THR A 50 -10.25 4.76 -6.62
CA THR A 50 -11.10 4.67 -5.45
C THR A 50 -10.25 4.36 -4.23
N VAL A 51 -10.48 5.10 -3.15
CA VAL A 51 -9.75 4.93 -1.90
C VAL A 51 -10.73 4.47 -0.84
N GLU A 52 -10.36 3.44 -0.11
CA GLU A 52 -11.12 2.95 1.04
C GLU A 52 -10.23 3.00 2.27
N VAL A 53 -10.70 3.67 3.32
CA VAL A 53 -9.96 3.76 4.58
C VAL A 53 -10.79 3.12 5.66
N THR A 54 -10.25 2.09 6.27
CA THR A 54 -10.83 1.38 7.41
C THR A 54 -9.77 1.28 8.50
N ASP A 55 -10.05 0.59 9.59
CA ASP A 55 -9.14 0.52 10.74
C ASP A 55 -7.68 0.25 10.34
N ARG A 56 -6.89 1.32 10.32
CA ARG A 56 -5.45 1.28 10.01
C ARG A 56 -5.12 0.59 8.69
N THR A 57 -6.04 0.65 7.73
CA THR A 57 -5.84 0.12 6.38
C THR A 57 -6.31 1.15 5.36
N ILE A 58 -5.50 1.35 4.32
CA ILE A 58 -5.82 2.21 3.19
C ILE A 58 -5.71 1.35 1.94
N ALA A 59 -6.78 1.30 1.15
CA ALA A 59 -6.79 0.56 -0.11
C ALA A 59 -7.02 1.54 -1.27
N PHE A 60 -6.19 1.42 -2.30
CA PHE A 60 -6.32 2.15 -3.55
C PHE A 60 -6.68 1.16 -4.64
N GLN A 61 -7.75 1.42 -5.37
CA GLN A 61 -8.14 0.59 -6.51
C GLN A 61 -8.35 1.47 -7.72
N GLY A 62 -7.61 1.21 -8.78
CA GLY A 62 -7.68 1.99 -10.01
C GLY A 62 -7.34 1.16 -11.22
N GLY A 63 -7.67 1.69 -12.39
CA GLY A 63 -7.50 0.98 -13.63
C GLY A 63 -8.38 -0.26 -13.66
N TRP A 64 -7.97 -1.24 -14.47
CA TRP A 64 -8.74 -2.47 -14.64
C TRP A 64 -8.25 -3.64 -13.77
N TRP A 65 -7.10 -3.48 -13.08
CA TRP A 65 -6.48 -4.61 -12.37
C TRP A 65 -5.89 -4.25 -11.00
N TYR A 66 -5.48 -3.00 -10.77
CA TYR A 66 -4.66 -2.62 -9.62
C TYR A 66 -5.49 -2.47 -8.35
N ARG A 67 -5.04 -3.11 -7.28
CA ARG A 67 -5.48 -2.80 -5.93
C ARG A 67 -4.26 -2.84 -5.01
N GLY A 68 -3.91 -1.71 -4.43
CA GLY A 68 -2.83 -1.60 -3.45
C GLY A 68 -3.42 -1.41 -2.07
N GLU A 69 -2.94 -2.17 -1.09
CA GLU A 69 -3.38 -2.06 0.30
C GLU A 69 -2.19 -1.75 1.19
N TRP A 70 -2.40 -0.80 2.08
CA TRP A 70 -1.44 -0.41 3.11
C TRP A 70 -2.08 -0.64 4.46
N SER A 71 -1.38 -1.30 5.37
CA SER A 71 -1.88 -1.53 6.72
C SER A 71 -0.79 -1.24 7.74
N VAL A 72 -1.23 -0.85 8.94
CA VAL A 72 -0.35 -0.62 10.08
C VAL A 72 -0.83 -1.52 11.20
N GLU A 73 0.07 -2.33 11.73
CA GLU A 73 -0.24 -3.23 12.83
C GLU A 73 0.74 -3.03 13.99
N PRO A 74 0.29 -3.22 15.24
CA PRO A 74 1.22 -3.18 16.38
C PRO A 74 2.29 -4.26 16.24
N HIS A 75 3.49 -3.93 16.73
CA HIS A 75 4.62 -4.84 16.74
C HIS A 75 5.40 -4.64 18.04
N PRO A 76 6.07 -5.68 18.56
CA PRO A 76 6.87 -5.53 19.79
C PRO A 76 7.88 -4.38 19.75
N ASP A 77 8.42 -4.07 18.56
CA ASP A 77 9.40 -2.99 18.39
C ASP A 77 8.78 -1.67 17.92
N GLY A 78 7.45 -1.57 17.91
CA GLY A 78 6.73 -0.36 17.51
C GLY A 78 5.53 -0.66 16.64
N ALA A 79 5.67 -0.52 15.33
CA ALA A 79 4.61 -0.81 14.37
C ALA A 79 5.18 -1.42 13.10
N ARG A 80 4.40 -2.28 12.47
CA ARG A 80 4.73 -2.87 11.19
C ARG A 80 3.82 -2.31 10.12
N ILE A 81 4.42 -1.73 9.07
CA ILE A 81 3.69 -1.33 7.87
C ILE A 81 3.77 -2.46 6.87
N VAL A 82 2.64 -2.81 6.27
CA VAL A 82 2.57 -3.83 5.23
C VAL A 82 1.90 -3.24 4.01
N HIS A 83 2.52 -3.42 2.86
CA HIS A 83 1.96 -3.02 1.57
C HIS A 83 1.81 -4.25 0.69
N ARG A 84 0.60 -4.48 0.18
CA ARG A 84 0.30 -5.59 -0.71
C ARG A 84 -0.37 -5.05 -1.97
N VAL A 85 0.04 -5.57 -3.11
CA VAL A 85 -0.58 -5.23 -4.39
C VAL A 85 -1.23 -6.48 -4.96
N PHE A 86 -2.47 -6.34 -5.38
CA PHE A 86 -3.29 -7.43 -5.91
C PHE A 86 -3.70 -7.14 -7.33
N ASN A 87 -3.80 -8.19 -8.13
CA ASN A 87 -4.49 -8.13 -9.40
C ASN A 87 -5.95 -8.51 -9.14
N VAL A 88 -6.86 -7.55 -9.29
CA VAL A 88 -8.29 -7.76 -9.09
C VAL A 88 -9.05 -7.83 -10.42
N ALA A 89 -8.32 -7.88 -11.55
CA ALA A 89 -8.93 -8.02 -12.84
C ALA A 89 -9.65 -9.36 -12.95
N ARG A 90 -10.82 -9.35 -13.57
CA ARG A 90 -11.52 -10.58 -13.92
C ARG A 90 -11.01 -11.08 -15.27
N ALA A 91 -9.70 -11.31 -15.34
CA ALA A 91 -9.09 -11.76 -16.58
C ALA A 91 -9.45 -13.20 -16.85
N THR A 92 -9.72 -13.49 -18.13
CA THR A 92 -9.84 -14.86 -18.59
C THR A 92 -8.46 -15.52 -18.62
N GLY A 93 -8.42 -16.86 -18.61
CA GLY A 93 -7.16 -17.60 -18.51
C GLY A 93 -6.11 -17.23 -19.56
N TRP A 94 -6.52 -16.80 -20.76
CA TRP A 94 -5.57 -16.43 -21.81
C TRP A 94 -4.76 -15.17 -21.49
N ALA A 95 -5.30 -14.28 -20.65
CA ALA A 95 -4.62 -13.04 -20.27
C ALA A 95 -3.56 -13.25 -19.20
N VAL A 96 -3.57 -14.37 -18.46
CA VAL A 96 -2.68 -14.60 -17.34
C VAL A 96 -1.20 -14.62 -17.74
N PRO A 97 -0.78 -15.35 -18.79
CA PRO A 97 0.63 -15.34 -19.20
C PRO A 97 1.09 -13.95 -19.63
N LEU A 98 0.25 -13.20 -20.32
CA LEU A 98 0.57 -11.84 -20.75
C LEU A 98 0.71 -10.91 -19.54
N ALA A 99 -0.21 -11.02 -18.58
CA ALA A 99 -0.16 -10.24 -17.34
C ALA A 99 1.13 -10.54 -16.57
N ASN A 100 1.53 -11.80 -16.47
CA ASN A 100 2.77 -12.18 -15.79
C ASN A 100 4.00 -11.54 -16.45
N ARG A 101 4.02 -11.45 -17.77
CA ARG A 101 5.11 -10.78 -18.51
C ARG A 101 5.11 -9.27 -18.26
N MET A 102 3.93 -8.65 -18.24
CA MET A 102 3.79 -7.21 -17.97
C MET A 102 4.26 -6.85 -16.55
N PHE A 103 4.13 -7.77 -15.63
CA PHE A 103 4.49 -7.55 -14.22
C PHE A 103 5.89 -8.03 -13.88
N ALA A 104 6.69 -8.45 -14.86
CA ALA A 104 8.08 -8.78 -14.62
C ALA A 104 8.83 -7.56 -14.07
N GLY A 105 9.49 -7.73 -12.93
CA GLY A 105 10.16 -6.63 -12.24
C GLY A 105 9.23 -5.77 -11.36
N PHE A 106 7.92 -5.95 -11.47
CA PHE A 106 6.94 -5.17 -10.71
C PHE A 106 7.13 -5.32 -9.19
N ALA A 107 7.42 -6.53 -8.73
CA ALA A 107 7.61 -6.78 -7.31
C ALA A 107 8.83 -6.01 -6.77
N ASP A 108 9.91 -5.94 -7.53
CA ASP A 108 11.10 -5.20 -7.13
C ASP A 108 10.84 -3.70 -7.11
N ASP A 109 10.13 -3.18 -8.10
CA ASP A 109 9.77 -1.76 -8.17
C ASP A 109 8.85 -1.39 -7.00
N THR A 110 7.89 -2.24 -6.69
CA THR A 110 6.97 -2.04 -5.56
C THR A 110 7.75 -2.02 -4.25
N ARG A 111 8.69 -2.92 -4.08
CA ARG A 111 9.53 -2.98 -2.87
C ARG A 111 10.40 -1.74 -2.73
N THR A 112 10.99 -1.28 -3.83
CA THR A 112 11.81 -0.05 -3.83
C THR A 112 10.96 1.15 -3.43
N ALA A 113 9.78 1.31 -4.03
CA ALA A 113 8.87 2.41 -3.69
C ALA A 113 8.41 2.32 -2.24
N PHE A 114 8.15 1.11 -1.74
CA PHE A 114 7.81 0.90 -0.33
C PHE A 114 8.93 1.36 0.59
N MET A 115 10.18 1.02 0.27
CA MET A 115 11.32 1.40 1.11
C MET A 115 11.47 2.92 1.19
N GLU A 116 11.21 3.63 0.11
CA GLU A 116 11.20 5.09 0.10
C GLU A 116 10.10 5.63 1.01
N ARG A 117 8.90 5.06 0.94
CA ARG A 117 7.78 5.47 1.80
C ARG A 117 8.06 5.18 3.27
N LEU A 118 8.63 4.03 3.55
CA LEU A 118 9.03 3.65 4.91
C LEU A 118 10.02 4.67 5.48
N ALA A 119 11.02 5.06 4.70
CA ALA A 119 11.99 6.06 5.09
C ALA A 119 11.33 7.42 5.33
N ASP A 120 10.38 7.81 4.49
CA ASP A 120 9.65 9.08 4.65
C ASP A 120 8.87 9.10 5.97
N VAL A 121 8.19 8.02 6.30
CA VAL A 121 7.46 7.90 7.57
C VAL A 121 8.43 8.00 8.75
N GLY A 122 9.57 7.30 8.66
CA GLY A 122 10.60 7.37 9.69
C GLY A 122 11.13 8.78 9.90
N ARG A 123 11.41 9.50 8.82
CA ARG A 123 11.86 10.90 8.90
C ARG A 123 10.80 11.79 9.51
N ARG A 124 9.56 11.63 9.12
CA ARG A 124 8.44 12.43 9.65
C ARG A 124 8.28 12.25 11.15
N LEU A 125 8.51 11.04 11.66
CA LEU A 125 8.41 10.73 13.09
C LEU A 125 9.75 10.86 13.83
N ASN A 126 10.84 11.05 13.12
CA ASN A 126 12.20 11.02 13.67
C ASN A 126 12.46 9.72 14.42
N ARG A 127 12.16 8.59 13.77
CA ARG A 127 12.30 7.26 14.34
C ARG A 127 12.99 6.31 13.37
N PRO A 128 13.77 5.34 13.88
CA PRO A 128 14.39 4.34 13.03
C PRO A 128 13.39 3.47 12.31
N THR A 129 13.77 3.02 11.13
CA THR A 129 12.98 2.08 10.33
C THR A 129 13.86 0.95 9.81
N ARG A 130 13.26 -0.20 9.54
CA ARG A 130 13.96 -1.31 8.90
C ARG A 130 12.98 -2.18 8.12
N PRO A 131 13.42 -2.79 7.01
CA PRO A 131 12.58 -3.76 6.30
C PRO A 131 12.42 -5.05 7.10
N THR A 132 11.33 -5.77 6.80
CA THR A 132 11.12 -7.11 7.37
C THR A 132 10.88 -8.15 6.28
#